data_8de20f0cec32a3794e25c3f2744cd2ce
#
_entry.id   8de20f0cec32a3794e25c3f2744cd2ce
#
_cell.length_a   1.000
_cell.length_b   1.000
_cell.length_c   1.000
_cell.angle_alpha   90.00
_cell.angle_beta   90.00
_cell.angle_gamma   90.00
#
_symmetry.space_group_name_H-M   'P 1'
#
loop_
_entity.id
_entity.type
_entity.pdbx_description
1 polymer ?
#
loop_
_entity_poly.entity_id
_entity_poly.type
_entity_poly.pdbx_seq_one_letter_code
_entity_poly.pdbx_strand_id
1 'polypeptide(L)'
;LVDADNAILATAKTPTTPGNPTLGALDGARRVLQQANRPAADITGFIHGTTLATNALIERRGARVATITTAGFRDILEIAYERRYSQYDINLEKPDLLVPRERCFTIAGRFSAAGEVIEPLDQAAVDGLVAELDASGAQAVAVCLLHSYANPAHEWRLRELLLERRPELVISLSCEVSPASTILENGTRPVSRSPTRPGWQRT
;
A
#
# COMPACT_ATOMS: atom_id res chain seq x y z
N LEU A 1 10.03 21.88 19.23
CA LEU A 1 9.22 22.11 20.43
C LEU A 1 8.41 23.38 20.22
N VAL A 2 7.14 23.30 20.51
CA VAL A 2 6.20 24.43 20.46
C VAL A 2 5.48 24.56 21.78
N ASP A 3 5.00 25.75 22.10
CA ASP A 3 4.13 25.98 23.27
C ASP A 3 2.65 25.80 22.92
N ALA A 4 1.76 26.12 23.88
CA ALA A 4 0.31 26.03 23.72
C ALA A 4 -0.26 26.95 22.62
N ASP A 5 0.43 28.03 22.30
CA ASP A 5 0.05 29.00 21.28
C ASP A 5 0.69 28.70 19.91
N ASN A 6 1.32 27.53 19.77
CA ASN A 6 2.08 27.08 18.61
C ASN A 6 3.33 27.94 18.29
N ALA A 7 3.83 28.71 19.25
CA ALA A 7 5.11 29.41 19.07
C ALA A 7 6.28 28.43 19.19
N ILE A 8 7.26 28.56 18.29
CA ILE A 8 8.44 27.69 18.27
C ILE A 8 9.39 28.10 19.40
N LEU A 9 9.54 27.23 20.40
CA LEU A 9 10.47 27.41 21.51
C LEU A 9 11.91 26.96 21.18
N ALA A 10 12.04 25.84 20.44
CA ALA A 10 13.33 25.34 20.00
C ALA A 10 13.18 24.39 18.81
N THR A 11 14.24 24.29 18.00
CA THR A 11 14.35 23.33 16.90
C THR A 11 15.71 22.63 16.96
N ALA A 12 15.75 21.34 16.60
CA ALA A 12 17.00 20.63 16.47
C ALA A 12 16.99 19.75 15.21
N LYS A 13 18.19 19.56 14.65
CA LYS A 13 18.43 18.58 13.57
C LYS A 13 19.40 17.52 14.10
N THR A 14 19.10 16.26 13.80
CA THR A 14 19.95 15.13 14.13
C THR A 14 20.22 14.31 12.88
N PRO A 15 21.38 13.67 12.76
CA PRO A 15 21.62 12.70 11.69
C PRO A 15 20.63 11.54 11.77
N THR A 16 20.26 11.01 10.61
CA THR A 16 19.45 9.79 10.54
C THR A 16 20.26 8.60 11.06
N THR A 17 19.60 7.71 11.81
CA THR A 17 20.16 6.45 12.29
C THR A 17 19.56 5.28 11.51
N PRO A 18 20.13 4.87 10.34
CA PRO A 18 19.50 3.91 9.42
C PRO A 18 19.19 2.56 10.05
N GLY A 19 20.05 2.09 10.97
CA GLY A 19 19.85 0.81 11.65
C GLY A 19 18.74 0.82 12.73
N ASN A 20 18.42 1.98 13.28
CA ASN A 20 17.31 2.17 14.23
C ASN A 20 16.85 3.63 14.25
N PRO A 21 15.86 3.99 13.43
CA PRO A 21 15.35 5.37 13.32
C PRO A 21 14.83 5.95 14.63
N THR A 22 14.37 5.10 15.55
CA THR A 22 13.86 5.53 16.87
C THR A 22 14.95 6.24 17.71
N LEU A 23 16.21 5.81 17.60
CA LEU A 23 17.31 6.44 18.31
C LEU A 23 17.52 7.88 17.84
N GLY A 24 17.47 8.13 16.54
CA GLY A 24 17.57 9.49 15.99
C GLY A 24 16.43 10.39 16.43
N ALA A 25 15.20 9.87 16.47
CA ALA A 25 14.03 10.62 16.95
C ALA A 25 14.17 10.98 18.43
N LEU A 26 14.58 10.03 19.28
CA LEU A 26 14.81 10.28 20.71
C LEU A 26 15.93 11.27 20.97
N ASP A 27 17.04 11.18 20.21
CA ASP A 27 18.15 12.12 20.33
C ASP A 27 17.71 13.53 19.94
N GLY A 28 16.94 13.67 18.85
CA GLY A 28 16.33 14.93 18.44
C GLY A 28 15.42 15.53 19.53
N ALA A 29 14.56 14.71 20.11
CA ALA A 29 13.69 15.13 21.21
C ALA A 29 14.48 15.61 22.43
N ARG A 30 15.52 14.86 22.86
CA ARG A 30 16.38 15.25 23.97
C ARG A 30 17.10 16.58 23.71
N ARG A 31 17.65 16.77 22.53
CA ARG A 31 18.34 18.01 22.13
C ARG A 31 17.42 19.23 22.17
N VAL A 32 16.21 19.10 21.64
CA VAL A 32 15.23 20.17 21.66
C VAL A 32 14.82 20.55 23.09
N LEU A 33 14.61 19.58 23.97
CA LEU A 33 14.29 19.82 25.37
C LEU A 33 15.46 20.53 26.11
N GLN A 34 16.69 20.09 25.87
CA GLN A 34 17.88 20.72 26.43
C GLN A 34 18.02 22.18 25.98
N GLN A 35 17.85 22.45 24.68
CA GLN A 35 17.91 23.80 24.11
C GLN A 35 16.84 24.72 24.70
N ALA A 36 15.64 24.21 24.92
CA ALA A 36 14.53 24.96 25.53
C ALA A 36 14.61 25.04 27.06
N ASN A 37 15.57 24.36 27.68
CA ASN A 37 15.70 24.19 29.12
C ASN A 37 14.38 23.71 29.77
N ARG A 38 13.75 22.68 29.18
CA ARG A 38 12.50 22.10 29.61
C ARG A 38 12.68 20.64 30.00
N PRO A 39 12.13 20.18 31.12
CA PRO A 39 12.12 18.79 31.49
C PRO A 39 11.10 17.99 30.61
N ALA A 40 11.35 16.72 30.40
CA ALA A 40 10.46 15.85 29.63
C ALA A 40 9.03 15.75 30.23
N ALA A 41 8.91 15.95 31.54
CA ALA A 41 7.61 15.95 32.25
C ALA A 41 6.66 17.07 31.82
N ASP A 42 7.19 18.16 31.26
CA ASP A 42 6.36 19.28 30.76
C ASP A 42 5.74 19.01 29.41
N ILE A 43 6.08 17.88 28.77
CA ILE A 43 5.57 17.52 27.42
C ILE A 43 4.20 16.90 27.56
N THR A 44 3.19 17.60 27.05
CA THR A 44 1.79 17.15 27.03
C THR A 44 1.42 16.36 25.80
N GLY A 45 2.20 16.47 24.71
CA GLY A 45 1.97 15.76 23.46
C GLY A 45 3.24 15.59 22.64
N PHE A 46 3.33 14.47 21.92
CA PHE A 46 4.41 14.18 20.97
C PHE A 46 3.81 13.76 19.64
N ILE A 47 4.14 14.53 18.59
CA ILE A 47 3.70 14.22 17.23
C ILE A 47 4.92 13.76 16.45
N HIS A 48 4.86 12.52 15.96
CA HIS A 48 5.93 11.94 15.15
C HIS A 48 5.42 11.60 13.75
N GLY A 49 6.08 12.14 12.75
CA GLY A 49 5.85 11.82 11.34
C GLY A 49 7.07 11.12 10.75
N THR A 50 6.85 10.15 9.88
CA THR A 50 7.93 9.42 9.21
C THR A 50 7.63 9.22 7.73
N THR A 51 8.67 9.27 6.89
CA THR A 51 8.62 8.99 5.44
C THR A 51 9.24 7.64 5.09
N LEU A 52 9.33 6.70 6.06
CA LEU A 52 9.99 5.40 5.85
C LEU A 52 9.41 4.64 4.67
N ALA A 53 8.07 4.57 4.55
CA ALA A 53 7.42 3.89 3.42
C ALA A 53 7.70 4.59 2.08
N THR A 54 7.65 5.92 2.06
CA THR A 54 7.97 6.71 0.86
C THR A 54 9.41 6.52 0.44
N ASN A 55 10.35 6.56 1.40
CA ASN A 55 11.76 6.34 1.12
C ASN A 55 12.02 4.92 0.61
N ALA A 56 11.39 3.91 1.22
CA ALA A 56 11.49 2.53 0.76
C ALA A 56 11.00 2.35 -0.69
N LEU A 57 9.92 3.04 -1.07
CA LEU A 57 9.40 3.05 -2.44
C LEU A 57 10.37 3.73 -3.42
N ILE A 58 10.90 4.90 -3.06
CA ILE A 58 11.85 5.64 -3.90
C ILE A 58 13.14 4.84 -4.10
N GLU A 59 13.65 4.25 -3.02
CA GLU A 59 14.89 3.47 -3.03
C GLU A 59 14.70 2.03 -3.56
N ARG A 60 13.47 1.64 -3.89
CA ARG A 60 13.12 0.27 -4.32
C ARG A 60 13.54 -0.79 -3.29
N ARG A 61 13.52 -0.43 -2.02
CA ARG A 61 13.85 -1.32 -0.89
C ARG A 61 12.58 -1.74 -0.17
N GLY A 62 12.32 -3.04 -0.14
CA GLY A 62 11.13 -3.58 0.50
C GLY A 62 10.99 -5.07 0.27
N ALA A 63 9.84 -5.61 0.67
CA ALA A 63 9.47 -6.99 0.39
C ALA A 63 9.38 -7.22 -1.13
N ARG A 64 9.68 -8.44 -1.56
CA ARG A 64 9.42 -8.86 -2.94
C ARG A 64 7.92 -9.04 -3.14
N VAL A 65 7.31 -8.06 -3.81
CA VAL A 65 5.86 -8.01 -4.04
C VAL A 65 5.51 -8.67 -5.38
N ALA A 66 4.42 -9.44 -5.39
CA ALA A 66 3.71 -9.87 -6.58
C ALA A 66 2.35 -9.21 -6.66
N THR A 67 1.75 -9.17 -7.87
CA THR A 67 0.37 -8.74 -8.06
C THR A 67 -0.46 -9.89 -8.59
N ILE A 68 -1.73 -9.95 -8.18
CA ILE A 68 -2.74 -10.83 -8.76
C ILE A 68 -3.87 -9.97 -9.30
N THR A 69 -4.16 -10.12 -10.58
CA THR A 69 -5.22 -9.39 -11.27
C THR A 69 -6.20 -10.36 -11.92
N THR A 70 -7.32 -9.85 -12.43
CA THR A 70 -8.26 -10.65 -13.22
C THR A 70 -7.60 -11.15 -14.51
N ALA A 71 -7.88 -12.37 -14.91
CA ALA A 71 -7.42 -12.95 -16.19
C ALA A 71 -7.72 -11.99 -17.36
N GLY A 72 -6.73 -11.82 -18.25
CA GLY A 72 -6.76 -10.84 -19.33
C GLY A 72 -6.25 -9.44 -18.97
N PHE A 73 -5.95 -9.15 -17.68
CA PHE A 73 -5.48 -7.84 -17.19
C PHE A 73 -4.06 -7.89 -16.58
N ARG A 74 -3.25 -8.88 -16.95
CA ARG A 74 -1.90 -9.05 -16.44
C ARG A 74 -1.02 -7.82 -16.61
N ASP A 75 -1.17 -7.15 -17.74
CA ASP A 75 -0.28 -6.07 -18.18
C ASP A 75 -0.79 -4.67 -17.76
N ILE A 76 -1.76 -4.59 -16.84
CA ILE A 76 -2.36 -3.33 -16.42
C ILE A 76 -1.33 -2.34 -15.86
N LEU A 77 -0.31 -2.82 -15.15
CA LEU A 77 0.77 -1.98 -14.62
C LEU A 77 1.67 -1.47 -15.75
N GLU A 78 1.91 -2.30 -16.75
CA GLU A 78 2.73 -1.96 -17.92
C GLU A 78 2.02 -0.95 -18.84
N ILE A 79 0.73 -1.14 -19.05
CA ILE A 79 -0.10 -0.24 -19.87
C ILE A 79 -0.29 1.10 -19.15
N ALA A 80 -0.50 1.08 -17.84
CA ALA A 80 -0.79 2.25 -17.00
C ALA A 80 -1.90 3.12 -17.63
N TYR A 81 -1.67 4.42 -17.81
CA TYR A 81 -2.61 5.35 -18.44
C TYR A 81 -2.28 5.66 -19.90
N GLU A 82 -1.39 4.89 -20.53
CA GLU A 82 -0.88 5.15 -21.89
C GLU A 82 -0.31 6.55 -22.10
N ARG A 83 0.02 7.25 -21.02
CA ARG A 83 0.62 8.60 -21.09
C ARG A 83 2.07 8.48 -21.49
N ARG A 84 2.43 9.13 -22.59
CA ARG A 84 3.82 9.33 -22.99
C ARG A 84 4.31 10.64 -22.38
N TYR A 85 5.45 10.60 -21.72
CA TYR A 85 6.11 11.80 -21.19
C TYR A 85 6.58 12.74 -22.32
N SER A 86 6.87 12.18 -23.50
CA SER A 86 7.13 12.88 -24.74
C SER A 86 6.53 12.13 -25.91
N GLN A 87 5.79 12.83 -26.79
CA GLN A 87 5.17 12.19 -27.96
C GLN A 87 6.17 11.95 -29.11
N TYR A 88 7.27 12.67 -29.11
CA TYR A 88 8.24 12.72 -30.22
C TYR A 88 9.57 12.06 -29.89
N ASP A 89 9.77 11.63 -28.66
CA ASP A 89 10.99 10.96 -28.23
C ASP A 89 10.89 9.45 -28.52
N ILE A 90 11.63 9.00 -29.54
CA ILE A 90 11.67 7.59 -29.94
C ILE A 90 12.50 6.73 -28.99
N ASN A 91 13.35 7.34 -28.17
CA ASN A 91 14.18 6.67 -27.16
C ASN A 91 13.58 6.76 -25.75
N LEU A 92 12.28 7.06 -25.65
CA LEU A 92 11.61 7.19 -24.37
C LEU A 92 11.68 5.88 -23.59
N GLU A 93 12.40 5.90 -22.48
CA GLU A 93 12.41 4.81 -21.51
C GLU A 93 11.29 5.02 -20.49
N LYS A 94 10.50 3.97 -20.25
CA LYS A 94 9.52 3.98 -19.16
C LYS A 94 10.23 3.78 -17.83
N PRO A 95 9.75 4.42 -16.75
CA PRO A 95 10.25 4.11 -15.42
C PRO A 95 10.03 2.63 -15.09
N ASP A 96 11.01 2.03 -14.42
CA ASP A 96 10.88 0.66 -13.93
C ASP A 96 9.60 0.49 -13.09
N LEU A 97 8.88 -0.57 -13.33
CA LEU A 97 7.70 -0.91 -12.56
C LEU A 97 8.06 -1.27 -11.11
N LEU A 98 7.17 -0.95 -10.16
CA LEU A 98 7.30 -1.40 -8.77
C LEU A 98 7.22 -2.93 -8.67
N VAL A 99 6.35 -3.53 -9.48
CA VAL A 99 6.23 -4.98 -9.61
C VAL A 99 6.50 -5.30 -11.08
N PRO A 100 7.62 -5.96 -11.40
CA PRO A 100 7.95 -6.34 -12.76
C PRO A 100 6.99 -7.41 -13.27
N ARG A 101 6.85 -7.47 -14.60
CA ARG A 101 5.85 -8.30 -15.28
C ARG A 101 5.89 -9.78 -14.92
N GLU A 102 7.06 -10.33 -14.67
CA GLU A 102 7.24 -11.73 -14.28
C GLU A 102 6.64 -12.06 -12.89
N ARG A 103 6.31 -11.05 -12.09
CA ARG A 103 5.61 -11.18 -10.80
C ARG A 103 4.17 -10.66 -10.85
N CYS A 104 3.63 -10.43 -12.05
CA CYS A 104 2.23 -10.13 -12.27
C CYS A 104 1.50 -11.41 -12.66
N PHE A 105 0.66 -11.91 -11.77
CA PHE A 105 -0.13 -13.14 -11.97
C PHE A 105 -1.59 -12.81 -12.23
N THR A 106 -2.35 -13.78 -12.69
CA THR A 106 -3.78 -13.60 -12.95
C THR A 106 -4.58 -14.80 -12.45
N ILE A 107 -5.85 -14.55 -12.13
CA ILE A 107 -6.81 -15.59 -11.80
C ILE A 107 -8.13 -15.32 -12.54
N ALA A 108 -8.81 -16.36 -13.01
CA ALA A 108 -10.14 -16.25 -13.57
C ALA A 108 -11.17 -15.95 -12.48
N GLY A 109 -12.12 -15.08 -12.80
CA GLY A 109 -13.13 -14.59 -11.89
C GLY A 109 -13.39 -13.11 -12.12
N ARG A 110 -14.63 -12.74 -12.47
CA ARG A 110 -14.97 -11.40 -12.90
C ARG A 110 -16.33 -10.94 -12.41
N PHE A 111 -16.37 -9.74 -11.90
CA PHE A 111 -17.61 -8.98 -11.66
C PHE A 111 -17.89 -7.98 -12.78
N SER A 112 -19.16 -7.64 -12.98
CA SER A 112 -19.57 -6.46 -13.74
C SER A 112 -19.33 -5.18 -12.95
N ALA A 113 -19.42 -4.02 -13.61
CA ALA A 113 -19.36 -2.73 -12.92
C ALA A 113 -20.54 -2.52 -11.93
N ALA A 114 -21.63 -3.28 -12.08
CA ALA A 114 -22.77 -3.29 -11.16
C ALA A 114 -22.57 -4.26 -9.97
N GLY A 115 -21.47 -5.02 -9.95
CA GLY A 115 -21.17 -6.00 -8.89
C GLY A 115 -21.79 -7.37 -9.08
N GLU A 116 -22.35 -7.65 -10.26
CA GLU A 116 -22.89 -8.96 -10.61
C GLU A 116 -21.78 -9.91 -11.04
N VAL A 117 -21.91 -11.20 -10.72
CA VAL A 117 -20.94 -12.22 -11.14
C VAL A 117 -21.07 -12.47 -12.64
N ILE A 118 -20.05 -12.11 -13.40
CA ILE A 118 -19.91 -12.50 -14.82
C ILE A 118 -19.25 -13.87 -14.91
N GLU A 119 -18.19 -14.08 -14.12
CA GLU A 119 -17.44 -15.31 -14.06
C GLU A 119 -17.09 -15.60 -12.59
N PRO A 120 -17.42 -16.79 -12.07
CA PRO A 120 -17.06 -17.15 -10.70
C PRO A 120 -15.55 -17.26 -10.54
N LEU A 121 -15.05 -17.03 -9.32
CA LEU A 121 -13.62 -17.17 -9.01
C LEU A 121 -13.20 -18.64 -9.22
N ASP A 122 -12.16 -18.84 -10.02
CA ASP A 122 -11.58 -20.17 -10.23
C ASP A 122 -10.76 -20.59 -9.00
N GLN A 123 -11.45 -21.25 -8.07
CA GLN A 123 -10.81 -21.73 -6.86
C GLN A 123 -9.87 -22.92 -7.12
N ALA A 124 -10.06 -23.67 -8.21
CA ALA A 124 -9.22 -24.81 -8.56
C ALA A 124 -7.83 -24.35 -9.06
N ALA A 125 -7.74 -23.16 -9.64
CA ALA A 125 -6.48 -22.59 -10.11
C ALA A 125 -5.58 -22.06 -8.97
N VAL A 126 -6.08 -21.95 -7.73
CA VAL A 126 -5.33 -21.32 -6.61
C VAL A 126 -4.06 -22.10 -6.28
N ASP A 127 -4.07 -23.44 -6.35
CA ASP A 127 -2.87 -24.23 -6.05
C ASP A 127 -1.75 -23.97 -7.07
N GLY A 128 -2.09 -23.85 -8.35
CA GLY A 128 -1.15 -23.44 -9.40
C GLY A 128 -0.63 -22.02 -9.17
N LEU A 129 -1.51 -21.09 -8.81
CA LEU A 129 -1.13 -19.71 -8.51
C LEU A 129 -0.18 -19.63 -7.30
N VAL A 130 -0.40 -20.43 -6.25
CA VAL A 130 0.51 -20.52 -5.10
C VAL A 130 1.89 -21.03 -5.53
N ALA A 131 1.95 -22.06 -6.38
CA ALA A 131 3.21 -22.57 -6.90
C ALA A 131 3.98 -21.52 -7.72
N GLU A 132 3.27 -20.72 -8.52
CA GLU A 132 3.88 -19.60 -9.26
C GLU A 132 4.39 -18.49 -8.32
N LEU A 133 3.64 -18.15 -7.27
CA LEU A 133 4.05 -17.20 -6.24
C LEU A 133 5.31 -17.67 -5.52
N ASP A 134 5.39 -18.97 -5.16
CA ASP A 134 6.55 -19.57 -4.53
C ASP A 134 7.78 -19.52 -5.44
N ALA A 135 7.62 -19.90 -6.69
CA ALA A 135 8.70 -19.86 -7.68
C ALA A 135 9.21 -18.42 -7.89
N SER A 136 8.35 -17.41 -7.79
CA SER A 136 8.75 -16.00 -7.89
C SER A 136 9.47 -15.46 -6.65
N GLY A 137 9.42 -16.19 -5.53
CA GLY A 137 9.93 -15.78 -4.23
C GLY A 137 9.16 -14.59 -3.63
N ALA A 138 7.88 -14.44 -3.96
CA ALA A 138 7.05 -13.36 -3.43
C ALA A 138 6.89 -13.49 -1.90
N GLN A 139 7.09 -12.37 -1.21
CA GLN A 139 6.92 -12.22 0.24
C GLN A 139 5.62 -11.52 0.59
N ALA A 140 5.08 -10.76 -0.36
CA ALA A 140 3.82 -10.05 -0.22
C ALA A 140 3.08 -10.05 -1.55
N VAL A 141 1.75 -9.95 -1.49
CA VAL A 141 0.86 -9.96 -2.66
C VAL A 141 -0.12 -8.80 -2.59
N ALA A 142 -0.23 -8.06 -3.69
CA ALA A 142 -1.30 -7.10 -3.91
C ALA A 142 -2.36 -7.74 -4.82
N VAL A 143 -3.56 -7.93 -4.31
CA VAL A 143 -4.70 -8.45 -5.09
C VAL A 143 -5.52 -7.27 -5.59
N CYS A 144 -5.70 -7.19 -6.91
CA CYS A 144 -6.40 -6.10 -7.59
C CYS A 144 -7.32 -6.67 -8.66
N LEU A 145 -8.47 -7.21 -8.24
CA LEU A 145 -9.44 -7.79 -9.17
C LEU A 145 -10.36 -6.72 -9.76
N LEU A 146 -10.77 -6.94 -11.00
CA LEU A 146 -11.62 -6.01 -11.71
C LEU A 146 -12.97 -5.84 -11.00
N HIS A 147 -13.40 -4.59 -10.82
CA HIS A 147 -14.64 -4.20 -10.15
C HIS A 147 -14.79 -4.63 -8.68
N SER A 148 -13.67 -4.89 -7.98
CA SER A 148 -13.67 -5.21 -6.54
C SER A 148 -14.24 -4.08 -5.67
N TYR A 149 -14.25 -2.85 -6.14
CA TYR A 149 -14.92 -1.72 -5.49
C TYR A 149 -16.45 -1.88 -5.45
N ALA A 150 -17.04 -2.54 -6.46
CA ALA A 150 -18.48 -2.81 -6.53
C ALA A 150 -18.85 -4.08 -5.76
N ASN A 151 -18.00 -5.13 -5.85
CA ASN A 151 -18.19 -6.37 -5.11
C ASN A 151 -16.83 -6.98 -4.74
N PRO A 152 -16.44 -6.95 -3.46
CA PRO A 152 -15.13 -7.43 -3.01
C PRO A 152 -15.06 -8.94 -2.76
N ALA A 153 -16.14 -9.69 -2.97
CA ALA A 153 -16.25 -11.09 -2.56
C ALA A 153 -15.14 -11.99 -3.15
N HIS A 154 -14.73 -11.77 -4.41
CA HIS A 154 -13.65 -12.55 -5.02
C HIS A 154 -12.29 -12.24 -4.37
N GLU A 155 -11.99 -10.98 -4.04
CA GLU A 155 -10.74 -10.63 -3.35
C GLU A 155 -10.68 -11.24 -1.95
N TRP A 156 -11.76 -11.16 -1.18
CA TRP A 156 -11.85 -11.77 0.14
C TRP A 156 -11.69 -13.29 0.07
N ARG A 157 -12.41 -13.94 -0.85
CA ARG A 157 -12.32 -15.38 -1.01
C ARG A 157 -10.92 -15.82 -1.46
N LEU A 158 -10.31 -15.09 -2.37
CA LEU A 158 -8.95 -15.38 -2.81
C LEU A 158 -7.94 -15.24 -1.66
N ARG A 159 -8.07 -14.21 -0.83
CA ARG A 159 -7.23 -14.06 0.38
C ARG A 159 -7.35 -15.24 1.32
N GLU A 160 -8.56 -15.69 1.61
CA GLU A 160 -8.79 -16.88 2.44
C GLU A 160 -8.06 -18.11 1.88
N LEU A 161 -8.28 -18.41 0.61
CA LEU A 161 -7.67 -19.54 -0.09
C LEU A 161 -6.14 -19.47 -0.12
N LEU A 162 -5.57 -18.28 -0.30
CA LEU A 162 -4.11 -18.08 -0.25
C LEU A 162 -3.56 -18.27 1.17
N LEU A 163 -4.23 -17.75 2.20
CA LEU A 163 -3.79 -17.88 3.59
C LEU A 163 -3.95 -19.31 4.13
N GLU A 164 -4.91 -20.09 3.64
CA GLU A 164 -5.02 -21.52 3.94
C GLU A 164 -3.76 -22.30 3.53
N ARG A 165 -3.08 -21.87 2.46
CA ARG A 165 -1.88 -22.50 1.87
C ARG A 165 -0.58 -21.85 2.30
N ARG A 166 -0.61 -20.55 2.50
CA ARG A 166 0.53 -19.67 2.84
C ARG A 166 0.15 -18.71 3.98
N PRO A 167 0.05 -19.19 5.23
CA PRO A 167 -0.37 -18.38 6.39
C PRO A 167 0.51 -17.15 6.66
N GLU A 168 1.80 -17.22 6.26
CA GLU A 168 2.77 -16.14 6.45
C GLU A 168 2.73 -15.07 5.35
N LEU A 169 1.95 -15.27 4.28
CA LEU A 169 1.91 -14.36 3.15
C LEU A 169 1.23 -13.04 3.52
N VAL A 170 1.91 -11.93 3.31
CA VAL A 170 1.33 -10.60 3.52
C VAL A 170 0.46 -10.25 2.31
N ILE A 171 -0.84 -10.07 2.53
CA ILE A 171 -1.81 -9.82 1.45
C ILE A 171 -2.48 -8.47 1.65
N SER A 172 -2.45 -7.63 0.62
CA SER A 172 -3.21 -6.39 0.52
C SER A 172 -4.27 -6.51 -0.56
N LEU A 173 -5.52 -6.15 -0.23
CA LEU A 173 -6.63 -6.17 -1.17
C LEU A 173 -6.95 -4.76 -1.66
N SER A 174 -7.21 -4.60 -2.95
CA SER A 174 -7.54 -3.29 -3.52
C SER A 174 -8.83 -2.72 -2.94
N CYS A 175 -9.82 -3.55 -2.64
CA CYS A 175 -11.08 -3.15 -2.01
C CYS A 175 -10.91 -2.59 -0.59
N GLU A 176 -9.84 -2.94 0.13
CA GLU A 176 -9.53 -2.41 1.47
C GLU A 176 -8.68 -1.13 1.40
N VAL A 177 -7.76 -1.06 0.43
CA VAL A 177 -6.84 0.08 0.27
C VAL A 177 -7.52 1.27 -0.39
N SER A 178 -8.35 1.02 -1.42
CA SER A 178 -9.08 2.04 -2.17
C SER A 178 -10.51 1.57 -2.47
N PRO A 179 -11.40 1.59 -1.48
CA PRO A 179 -12.75 1.05 -1.60
C PRO A 179 -13.69 1.88 -2.49
N ALA A 180 -13.26 3.06 -2.93
CA ALA A 180 -14.07 3.92 -3.78
C ALA A 180 -13.50 3.97 -5.19
N SER A 181 -14.31 3.64 -6.19
CA SER A 181 -14.01 4.02 -7.57
C SER A 181 -14.22 5.52 -7.74
N THR A 182 -13.25 6.31 -7.35
CA THR A 182 -13.33 7.76 -7.48
C THR A 182 -13.06 8.24 -8.91
N ILE A 183 -13.04 7.35 -9.90
CA ILE A 183 -12.51 7.73 -11.20
C ILE A 183 -13.57 8.20 -12.17
N LEU A 184 -14.86 7.91 -12.06
CA LEU A 184 -15.83 8.32 -13.11
C LEU A 184 -17.29 8.48 -12.66
N GLU A 185 -17.59 8.97 -11.47
CA GLU A 185 -18.95 9.46 -11.23
C GLU A 185 -18.93 10.90 -10.76
N ASN A 186 -19.39 11.76 -11.65
CA ASN A 186 -19.70 13.16 -11.39
C ASN A 186 -20.46 13.33 -10.06
N GLY A 187 -19.84 13.93 -9.10
CA GLY A 187 -20.35 14.96 -8.19
C GLY A 187 -21.54 14.69 -7.27
N THR A 188 -22.09 13.49 -7.12
CA THR A 188 -23.27 13.30 -6.27
C THR A 188 -23.37 11.90 -5.64
N ARG A 189 -22.39 11.51 -4.84
CA ARG A 189 -22.62 10.49 -3.81
C ARG A 189 -21.86 10.86 -2.54
N PRO A 190 -22.53 10.88 -1.39
CA PRO A 190 -21.86 11.09 -0.12
C PRO A 190 -20.90 9.89 0.10
N VAL A 191 -19.67 10.22 0.48
CA VAL A 191 -18.69 9.25 0.96
C VAL A 191 -19.35 8.47 2.11
N SER A 192 -19.77 7.24 1.83
CA SER A 192 -20.20 6.34 2.90
C SER A 192 -18.96 6.07 3.76
N ARG A 193 -19.06 6.46 5.01
CA ARG A 193 -18.02 6.21 6.03
C ARG A 193 -17.63 4.75 5.96
N SER A 194 -16.34 4.51 5.77
CA SER A 194 -15.69 3.21 5.96
C SER A 194 -16.21 2.56 7.25
N PRO A 195 -16.61 1.28 7.25
CA PRO A 195 -16.88 0.58 8.49
C PRO A 195 -15.62 0.63 9.35
N THR A 196 -15.78 1.12 10.58
CA THR A 196 -14.75 1.20 11.60
C THR A 196 -13.97 -0.12 11.65
N ARG A 197 -12.67 -0.08 11.36
CA ARG A 197 -11.77 -1.22 11.58
C ARG A 197 -11.85 -1.65 13.04
N PRO A 198 -12.19 -2.90 13.35
CA PRO A 198 -11.97 -3.40 14.70
C PRO A 198 -10.47 -3.64 14.88
N GLY A 199 -9.86 -3.00 15.86
CA GLY A 199 -8.66 -3.50 16.51
C GLY A 199 -7.31 -2.89 16.17
N TRP A 200 -7.18 -1.56 16.01
CA TRP A 200 -5.91 -0.91 16.35
C TRP A 200 -6.02 -0.35 17.76
N GLN A 201 -5.77 -1.18 18.76
CA GLN A 201 -5.51 -0.68 20.11
C GLN A 201 -4.15 0.00 20.10
N ARG A 202 -4.15 1.22 20.59
CA ARG A 202 -2.93 1.99 20.88
C ARG A 202 -2.23 1.32 22.06
N THR A 203 -1.05 0.82 21.86
CA THR A 203 -0.08 0.57 22.92
C THR A 203 1.00 1.64 22.89
#